data_e399f2426d9e332dc16d3eed1918a50b
#
_entry.id   e399f2426d9e332dc16d3eed1918a50b
#
_cell.length_a   1.000
_cell.length_b   1.000
_cell.length_c   1.000
_cell.angle_alpha   90.00
_cell.angle_beta   90.00
_cell.angle_gamma   90.00
#
_symmetry.space_group_name_H-M   'P 1'
#
loop_
_entity.id
_entity.type
_entity.pdbx_description
1 polymer ?
#
loop_
_entity_poly.entity_id
_entity_poly.type
_entity_poly.pdbx_seq_one_letter_code
_entity_poly.pdbx_strand_id
1 'polypeptide(L)'
;GRYFGLYDIAREEVTELAEETGELANLLVEQHGKGVYFHCAHGVDAVKTDSYIGQRVYLHNTGLGNAILAHLPRERIEEILDRHGMPATTENTITDLEELFSHLERVREEGVAFDDEARVKGLRCVAVPIVNNNDTVEGAIGVSGPTSRFQDERFREELPAKLKSVANVIELNTTYT
;
A
#
# COMPACT_ATOMS: atom_id res chain seq x y z
N GLY A 1 -7.15 -30.92 -5.50
CA GLY A 1 -6.30 -29.91 -6.04
C GLY A 1 -5.83 -28.93 -4.98
N ARG A 2 -4.71 -28.39 -5.27
CA ARG A 2 -4.10 -27.45 -4.38
C ARG A 2 -4.42 -26.02 -4.79
N TYR A 3 -4.98 -25.26 -3.87
CA TYR A 3 -5.28 -23.85 -4.09
C TYR A 3 -4.16 -23.00 -3.52
N PHE A 4 -3.57 -22.18 -4.38
CA PHE A 4 -2.66 -21.13 -3.95
C PHE A 4 -3.45 -19.84 -3.81
N GLY A 5 -3.61 -19.41 -2.59
CA GLY A 5 -4.30 -18.16 -2.33
C GLY A 5 -3.56 -16.96 -2.89
N LEU A 6 -4.30 -15.87 -3.07
CA LEU A 6 -3.78 -14.59 -3.54
C LEU A 6 -2.56 -14.15 -2.73
N TYR A 7 -2.61 -14.36 -1.42
CA TYR A 7 -1.56 -13.87 -0.53
C TYR A 7 -0.24 -14.65 -0.66
N ASP A 8 -0.31 -15.93 -1.01
CA ASP A 8 0.89 -16.72 -1.27
C ASP A 8 1.60 -16.21 -2.52
N ILE A 9 0.85 -15.94 -3.58
CA ILE A 9 1.37 -15.36 -4.82
C ILE A 9 1.91 -13.96 -4.56
N ALA A 10 1.16 -13.14 -3.83
CA ALA A 10 1.56 -11.77 -3.53
C ALA A 10 2.86 -11.72 -2.71
N ARG A 11 3.04 -12.61 -1.74
CA ARG A 11 4.27 -12.68 -0.94
C ARG A 11 5.49 -12.96 -1.82
N GLU A 12 5.37 -13.90 -2.74
CA GLU A 12 6.47 -14.23 -3.67
C GLU A 12 6.82 -13.02 -4.54
N GLU A 13 5.81 -12.35 -5.08
CA GLU A 13 5.99 -11.18 -5.93
C GLU A 13 6.58 -9.99 -5.15
N VAL A 14 6.18 -9.80 -3.90
CA VAL A 14 6.70 -8.74 -3.04
C VAL A 14 8.17 -9.01 -2.69
N THR A 15 8.54 -10.26 -2.44
CA THR A 15 9.94 -10.62 -2.21
C THR A 15 10.79 -10.31 -3.43
N GLU A 16 10.31 -10.65 -4.61
CA GLU A 16 11.00 -10.35 -5.87
C GLU A 16 11.09 -8.83 -6.12
N LEU A 17 10.03 -8.11 -5.80
CA LEU A 17 10.00 -6.64 -5.89
C LEU A 17 11.08 -6.00 -5.02
N ALA A 18 11.26 -6.49 -3.79
CA ALA A 18 12.31 -6.01 -2.88
C ALA A 18 13.70 -6.29 -3.47
N GLU A 19 13.90 -7.47 -4.04
CA GLU A 19 15.18 -7.82 -4.68
C GLU A 19 15.48 -6.92 -5.87
N GLU A 20 14.50 -6.69 -6.74
CA GLU A 20 14.68 -5.89 -7.94
C GLU A 20 14.86 -4.39 -7.67
N THR A 21 14.16 -3.84 -6.68
CA THR A 21 14.24 -2.42 -6.35
C THR A 21 15.34 -2.09 -5.35
N GLY A 22 15.77 -3.07 -4.58
CA GLY A 22 16.71 -2.88 -3.46
C GLY A 22 16.05 -2.28 -2.22
N GLU A 23 14.76 -1.98 -2.26
CA GLU A 23 14.05 -1.26 -1.20
C GLU A 23 13.24 -2.18 -0.29
N LEU A 24 12.56 -1.60 0.68
CA LEU A 24 11.60 -2.30 1.53
C LEU A 24 10.30 -2.43 0.74
N ALA A 25 9.83 -3.66 0.56
CA ALA A 25 8.56 -3.94 -0.10
C ALA A 25 7.61 -4.63 0.86
N ASN A 26 6.35 -4.22 0.85
CA ASN A 26 5.34 -4.71 1.79
C ASN A 26 4.06 -5.12 1.09
N LEU A 27 3.37 -6.08 1.71
CA LEU A 27 1.99 -6.46 1.41
C LEU A 27 1.14 -6.09 2.61
N LEU A 28 0.11 -5.28 2.41
CA LEU A 28 -0.83 -4.87 3.45
C LEU A 28 -2.23 -5.37 3.11
N VAL A 29 -2.94 -5.86 4.10
CA VAL A 29 -4.33 -6.32 3.96
C VAL A 29 -5.18 -5.63 5.03
N GLU A 30 -6.41 -5.24 4.69
CA GLU A 30 -7.32 -4.64 5.66
C GLU A 30 -8.01 -5.73 6.47
N GLN A 31 -7.99 -5.58 7.79
CA GLN A 31 -8.73 -6.43 8.72
C GLN A 31 -9.32 -5.56 9.83
N HIS A 32 -10.63 -5.58 9.97
CA HIS A 32 -11.36 -4.84 11.02
C HIS A 32 -11.05 -3.33 11.06
N GLY A 33 -10.81 -2.76 9.88
CA GLY A 33 -10.56 -1.33 9.71
C GLY A 33 -9.11 -0.89 9.96
N LYS A 34 -8.21 -1.84 10.16
CA LYS A 34 -6.77 -1.58 10.26
C LYS A 34 -6.04 -2.30 9.12
N GLY A 35 -4.86 -1.81 8.79
CA GLY A 35 -3.96 -2.54 7.91
C GLY A 35 -3.16 -3.55 8.71
N VAL A 36 -2.95 -4.72 8.13
CA VAL A 36 -2.09 -5.75 8.72
C VAL A 36 -1.03 -6.12 7.69
N TYR A 37 0.23 -6.06 8.06
CA TYR A 37 1.31 -6.50 7.18
C TYR A 37 1.30 -8.01 7.05
N PHE A 38 1.05 -8.49 5.85
CA PHE A 38 1.09 -9.91 5.53
C PHE A 38 2.46 -10.33 5.04
N HIS A 39 3.26 -9.39 4.54
CA HIS A 39 4.65 -9.64 4.16
C HIS A 39 5.46 -8.34 4.20
N CYS A 40 6.73 -8.49 4.59
CA CYS A 40 7.72 -7.41 4.61
C CYS A 40 9.01 -8.00 4.07
N ALA A 41 9.49 -7.50 2.95
CA ALA A 41 10.71 -7.98 2.31
C ALA A 41 11.71 -6.84 2.21
N HIS A 42 12.96 -7.11 2.58
CA HIS A 42 14.01 -6.10 2.65
C HIS A 42 15.02 -6.32 1.52
N GLY A 43 15.06 -5.39 0.57
CA GLY A 43 16.10 -5.35 -0.44
C GLY A 43 17.43 -4.92 0.15
N VAL A 44 18.48 -4.94 -0.66
CA VAL A 44 19.86 -4.67 -0.20
C VAL A 44 20.03 -3.26 0.39
N ASP A 45 19.28 -2.29 -0.09
CA ASP A 45 19.34 -0.89 0.37
C ASP A 45 18.19 -0.51 1.29
N ALA A 46 17.36 -1.48 1.70
CA ALA A 46 16.16 -1.21 2.47
C ALA A 46 16.43 -0.45 3.76
N VAL A 47 15.62 0.59 4.00
CA VAL A 47 15.68 1.30 5.28
C VAL A 47 15.15 0.39 6.38
N LYS A 48 15.70 0.56 7.58
CA LYS A 48 15.20 -0.12 8.77
C LYS A 48 13.99 0.66 9.28
N THR A 49 12.86 -0.03 9.36
CA THR A 49 11.63 0.54 9.93
C THR A 49 11.16 -0.37 11.07
N ASP A 50 10.10 0.04 11.73
CA ASP A 50 9.45 -0.78 12.75
C ASP A 50 8.45 -1.79 12.15
N SER A 51 8.36 -1.87 10.82
CA SER A 51 7.40 -2.74 10.13
C SER A 51 7.75 -4.22 10.27
N TYR A 52 6.77 -5.03 10.64
CA TYR A 52 6.94 -6.48 10.75
C TYR A 52 5.64 -7.20 10.38
N ILE A 53 5.76 -8.46 9.99
CA ILE A 53 4.61 -9.29 9.63
C ILE A 53 3.68 -9.43 10.84
N GLY A 54 2.39 -9.15 10.63
CA GLY A 54 1.38 -9.18 11.68
C GLY A 54 1.14 -7.84 12.36
N GLN A 55 2.01 -6.85 12.13
CA GLN A 55 1.80 -5.51 12.70
C GLN A 55 0.53 -4.88 12.16
N ARG A 56 -0.20 -4.21 13.03
CA ARG A 56 -1.42 -3.47 12.67
C ARG A 56 -1.11 -1.99 12.58
N VAL A 57 -1.57 -1.36 11.51
CA VAL A 57 -1.33 0.06 11.25
C VAL A 57 -2.61 0.75 10.81
N TYR A 58 -2.66 2.08 10.92
CA TYR A 58 -3.77 2.87 10.39
C TYR A 58 -3.77 2.84 8.87
N LEU A 59 -4.96 3.00 8.28
CA LEU A 59 -5.09 3.03 6.82
C LEU A 59 -5.00 4.46 6.25
N HIS A 60 -5.27 5.47 7.05
CA HIS A 60 -5.31 6.86 6.55
C HIS A 60 -3.92 7.47 6.33
N ASN A 61 -2.90 7.00 7.02
CA ASN A 61 -1.58 7.64 7.04
C ASN A 61 -0.47 6.85 6.34
N THR A 62 -0.82 5.84 5.54
CA THR A 62 0.16 5.09 4.75
C THR A 62 -0.26 5.03 3.29
N GLY A 63 0.70 4.94 2.38
CA GLY A 63 0.40 4.74 0.97
C GLY A 63 -0.35 3.45 0.71
N LEU A 64 0.06 2.36 1.37
CA LEU A 64 -0.62 1.06 1.29
C LEU A 64 -2.07 1.15 1.76
N GLY A 65 -2.29 1.80 2.90
CA GLY A 65 -3.63 1.99 3.45
C GLY A 65 -4.51 2.85 2.54
N ASN A 66 -3.95 3.91 1.98
CA ASN A 66 -4.66 4.79 1.04
C ASN A 66 -5.05 4.05 -0.25
N ALA A 67 -4.18 3.18 -0.77
CA ALA A 67 -4.48 2.37 -1.93
C ALA A 67 -5.68 1.45 -1.66
N ILE A 68 -5.79 0.90 -0.44
CA ILE A 68 -6.94 0.09 -0.03
C ILE A 68 -8.19 0.94 0.13
N LEU A 69 -8.10 2.03 0.92
CA LEU A 69 -9.25 2.91 1.20
C LEU A 69 -9.87 3.47 -0.07
N ALA A 70 -9.06 3.82 -1.06
CA ALA A 70 -9.53 4.40 -2.32
C ALA A 70 -10.48 3.47 -3.09
N HIS A 71 -10.45 2.16 -2.81
CA HIS A 71 -11.29 1.16 -3.47
C HIS A 71 -12.40 0.60 -2.56
N LEU A 72 -12.59 1.19 -1.39
CA LEU A 72 -13.70 0.85 -0.51
C LEU A 72 -14.88 1.81 -0.72
N PRO A 73 -16.12 1.37 -0.45
CA PRO A 73 -17.25 2.28 -0.46
C PRO A 73 -17.11 3.38 0.58
N ARG A 74 -17.63 4.57 0.28
CA ARG A 74 -17.56 5.71 1.19
C ARG A 74 -18.06 5.38 2.60
N GLU A 75 -19.17 4.65 2.70
CA GLU A 75 -19.74 4.24 3.98
C GLU A 75 -18.76 3.42 4.82
N ARG A 76 -18.02 2.52 4.16
CA ARG A 76 -17.03 1.70 4.84
C ARG A 76 -15.85 2.55 5.34
N ILE A 77 -15.41 3.51 4.53
CA ILE A 77 -14.33 4.44 4.92
C ILE A 77 -14.77 5.23 6.16
N GLU A 78 -15.99 5.78 6.15
CA GLU A 78 -16.51 6.54 7.28
C GLU A 78 -16.58 5.69 8.55
N GLU A 79 -17.03 4.46 8.44
CA GLU A 79 -17.10 3.50 9.56
C GLU A 79 -15.71 3.22 10.14
N ILE A 80 -14.71 3.01 9.28
CA ILE A 80 -13.32 2.78 9.68
C ILE A 80 -12.77 3.99 10.45
N LEU A 81 -12.99 5.19 9.93
CA LEU A 81 -12.46 6.41 10.53
C LEU A 81 -13.18 6.78 11.81
N ASP A 82 -14.47 6.52 11.91
CA ASP A 82 -15.23 6.68 13.14
C ASP A 82 -14.68 5.78 14.25
N ARG A 83 -14.39 4.54 13.90
CA ARG A 83 -13.93 3.54 14.86
C ARG A 83 -12.48 3.79 15.30
N HIS A 84 -11.60 4.09 14.37
CA HIS A 84 -10.16 4.15 14.63
C HIS A 84 -9.59 5.57 14.68
N GLY A 85 -10.32 6.55 14.19
CA GLY A 85 -9.86 7.93 14.11
C GLY A 85 -8.84 8.16 13.00
N MET A 86 -8.31 9.37 12.99
CA MET A 86 -7.31 9.83 12.04
C MET A 86 -6.17 10.56 12.79
N PRO A 87 -5.43 9.87 13.66
CA PRO A 87 -4.39 10.55 14.41
C PRO A 87 -3.25 11.03 13.53
N ALA A 88 -2.71 12.20 13.85
CA ALA A 88 -1.52 12.72 13.19
C ALA A 88 -0.28 12.02 13.74
N THR A 89 0.53 11.41 12.87
CA THR A 89 1.81 10.81 13.26
C THR A 89 2.98 11.65 12.78
N THR A 90 2.74 12.54 11.82
CA THR A 90 3.68 13.57 11.35
C THR A 90 2.87 14.83 11.05
N GLU A 91 3.56 15.93 10.76
CA GLU A 91 2.89 17.15 10.31
C GLU A 91 2.22 17.02 8.94
N ASN A 92 2.61 16.01 8.16
CA ASN A 92 2.06 15.75 6.82
C ASN A 92 0.86 14.79 6.84
N THR A 93 0.50 14.23 7.98
CA THR A 93 -0.65 13.33 8.07
C THR A 93 -1.94 14.07 7.78
N ILE A 94 -2.75 13.55 6.84
CA ILE A 94 -4.11 14.07 6.61
C ILE A 94 -4.99 13.69 7.80
N THR A 95 -5.62 14.69 8.42
CA THR A 95 -6.49 14.50 9.59
C THR A 95 -7.89 15.05 9.38
N ASP A 96 -8.18 15.61 8.22
CA ASP A 96 -9.48 16.13 7.84
C ASP A 96 -10.17 15.16 6.88
N LEU A 97 -11.42 14.83 7.15
CA LEU A 97 -12.19 13.84 6.39
C LEU A 97 -12.36 14.24 4.91
N GLU A 98 -12.72 15.50 4.65
CA GLU A 98 -12.94 15.97 3.28
C GLU A 98 -11.63 15.99 2.48
N GLU A 99 -10.54 16.38 3.13
CA GLU A 99 -9.22 16.35 2.52
C GLU A 99 -8.82 14.91 2.18
N LEU A 100 -9.10 13.96 3.08
CA LEU A 100 -8.83 12.55 2.83
C LEU A 100 -9.63 12.04 1.64
N PHE A 101 -10.92 12.33 1.56
CA PHE A 101 -11.76 11.90 0.43
C PHE A 101 -11.27 12.46 -0.89
N SER A 102 -10.86 13.73 -0.93
CA SER A 102 -10.27 14.33 -2.14
C SER A 102 -8.97 13.62 -2.54
N HIS A 103 -8.14 13.28 -1.55
CA HIS A 103 -6.91 12.53 -1.78
C HIS A 103 -7.19 11.12 -2.32
N LEU A 104 -8.14 10.43 -1.72
CA LEU A 104 -8.52 9.08 -2.15
C LEU A 104 -9.12 9.05 -3.56
N GLU A 105 -9.85 10.08 -3.95
CA GLU A 105 -10.34 10.21 -5.33
C GLU A 105 -9.17 10.24 -6.32
N ARG A 106 -8.13 11.01 -6.02
CA ARG A 106 -6.93 11.06 -6.87
C ARG A 106 -6.23 9.71 -6.93
N VAL A 107 -6.11 9.04 -5.77
CA VAL A 107 -5.52 7.70 -5.70
C VAL A 107 -6.30 6.73 -6.59
N ARG A 108 -7.62 6.76 -6.52
CA ARG A 108 -8.46 5.88 -7.34
C ARG A 108 -8.31 6.16 -8.84
N GLU A 109 -8.30 7.42 -9.23
CA GLU A 109 -8.14 7.83 -10.62
C GLU A 109 -6.77 7.44 -11.19
N GLU A 110 -5.72 7.67 -10.42
CA GLU A 110 -4.35 7.40 -10.85
C GLU A 110 -3.96 5.93 -10.69
N GLY A 111 -4.65 5.20 -9.83
CA GLY A 111 -4.34 3.80 -9.54
C GLY A 111 -3.08 3.61 -8.71
N VAL A 112 -2.60 4.67 -8.08
CA VAL A 112 -1.39 4.67 -7.26
C VAL A 112 -1.54 5.65 -6.11
N ALA A 113 -1.04 5.28 -4.94
CA ALA A 113 -0.97 6.13 -3.77
C ALA A 113 0.47 6.53 -3.50
N PHE A 114 0.67 7.82 -3.26
CA PHE A 114 1.96 8.37 -2.86
C PHE A 114 1.86 8.81 -1.40
N ASP A 115 2.76 8.30 -0.57
CA ASP A 115 2.91 8.74 0.81
C ASP A 115 4.17 9.60 0.91
N ASP A 116 3.98 10.89 1.18
CA ASP A 116 5.06 11.85 1.32
C ASP A 116 5.21 12.21 2.80
N GLU A 117 5.91 11.35 3.53
CA GLU A 117 6.19 11.56 4.96
C GLU A 117 4.92 11.68 5.83
N ALA A 118 3.84 11.01 5.42
CA ALA A 118 2.56 11.08 6.14
C ALA A 118 2.54 10.19 7.39
N ARG A 119 3.32 9.13 7.41
CA ARG A 119 3.43 8.23 8.55
C ARG A 119 4.72 8.45 9.34
N VAL A 120 5.85 8.55 8.63
CA VAL A 120 7.18 8.69 9.23
C VAL A 120 7.95 9.77 8.47
N LYS A 121 8.47 10.73 9.20
CA LYS A 121 9.31 11.80 8.62
C LYS A 121 10.55 11.18 7.95
N GLY A 122 10.86 11.65 6.75
CA GLY A 122 12.00 11.16 5.97
C GLY A 122 11.72 9.91 5.14
N LEU A 123 10.52 9.34 5.27
CA LEU A 123 10.11 8.13 4.56
C LEU A 123 9.01 8.44 3.55
N ARG A 124 9.19 7.98 2.32
CA ARG A 124 8.18 8.00 1.27
C ARG A 124 7.79 6.59 0.88
N CYS A 125 6.57 6.44 0.40
CA CYS A 125 6.03 5.15 -0.05
C CYS A 125 5.25 5.34 -1.34
N VAL A 126 5.35 4.36 -2.22
CA VAL A 126 4.50 4.24 -3.41
C VAL A 126 3.75 2.92 -3.27
N ALA A 127 2.44 2.93 -3.43
CA ALA A 127 1.62 1.74 -3.27
C ALA A 127 0.54 1.66 -4.33
N VAL A 128 0.16 0.44 -4.70
CA VAL A 128 -0.93 0.17 -5.62
C VAL A 128 -1.85 -0.90 -5.02
N PRO A 129 -3.15 -0.86 -5.32
CA PRO A 129 -4.08 -1.88 -4.84
C PRO A 129 -3.95 -3.17 -5.64
N ILE A 130 -4.35 -4.27 -4.99
CA ILE A 130 -4.62 -5.54 -5.67
C ILE A 130 -6.14 -5.64 -5.72
N VAL A 131 -6.70 -5.65 -6.92
CA VAL A 131 -8.14 -5.64 -7.14
C VAL A 131 -8.55 -6.89 -7.91
N ASN A 132 -9.61 -7.55 -7.47
CA ASN A 132 -10.09 -8.77 -8.14
C ASN A 132 -11.04 -8.43 -9.30
N ASN A 133 -11.54 -9.47 -9.98
CA ASN A 133 -12.46 -9.34 -11.11
C ASN A 133 -13.77 -8.63 -10.79
N ASN A 134 -14.17 -8.61 -9.52
CA ASN A 134 -15.39 -7.97 -9.05
C ASN A 134 -15.15 -6.53 -8.60
N ASP A 135 -14.00 -5.96 -8.94
CA ASP A 135 -13.59 -4.61 -8.52
C ASP A 135 -13.51 -4.48 -6.99
N THR A 136 -13.24 -5.58 -6.29
CA THR A 136 -13.05 -5.60 -4.85
C THR A 136 -11.56 -5.61 -4.52
N VAL A 137 -11.14 -4.71 -3.63
CA VAL A 137 -9.75 -4.63 -3.20
C VAL A 137 -9.42 -5.78 -2.24
N GLU A 138 -8.34 -6.50 -2.53
CA GLU A 138 -7.88 -7.64 -1.74
C GLU A 138 -6.69 -7.28 -0.84
N GLY A 139 -6.06 -6.16 -1.11
CA GLY A 139 -4.89 -5.67 -0.38
C GLY A 139 -4.15 -4.64 -1.20
N ALA A 140 -2.94 -4.32 -0.77
CA ALA A 140 -2.06 -3.41 -1.48
C ALA A 140 -0.61 -3.87 -1.37
N ILE A 141 0.16 -3.56 -2.39
CA ILE A 141 1.61 -3.77 -2.41
C ILE A 141 2.29 -2.40 -2.55
N GLY A 142 3.46 -2.26 -1.97
CA GLY A 142 4.17 -1.00 -2.03
C GLY A 142 5.64 -1.13 -1.73
N VAL A 143 6.37 -0.06 -2.05
CA VAL A 143 7.78 0.08 -1.72
C VAL A 143 7.98 1.37 -0.93
N SER A 144 8.86 1.32 0.04
CA SER A 144 9.16 2.46 0.91
C SER A 144 10.66 2.69 0.94
N GLY A 145 11.05 3.94 1.06
CA GLY A 145 12.44 4.31 1.14
C GLY A 145 12.62 5.76 1.58
N PRO A 146 13.87 6.19 1.73
CA PRO A 146 14.15 7.56 2.16
C PRO A 146 13.82 8.56 1.06
N THR A 147 13.48 9.77 1.46
CA THR A 147 13.18 10.85 0.52
C THR A 147 14.31 11.10 -0.47
N SER A 148 15.56 10.86 -0.06
CA SER A 148 16.75 11.06 -0.92
C SER A 148 16.79 10.13 -2.14
N ARG A 149 16.16 8.95 -2.06
CA ARG A 149 16.10 7.99 -3.17
C ARG A 149 14.73 7.93 -3.84
N PHE A 150 13.69 8.46 -3.20
CA PHE A 150 12.31 8.47 -3.70
C PHE A 150 11.96 9.86 -4.21
N GLN A 151 12.55 10.24 -5.34
CA GLN A 151 12.39 11.57 -5.94
C GLN A 151 12.11 11.47 -7.44
N ASP A 152 11.52 12.51 -7.98
CA ASP A 152 11.37 12.77 -9.41
C ASP A 152 10.78 11.58 -10.19
N GLU A 153 11.38 11.18 -11.28
CA GLU A 153 10.88 10.12 -12.14
C GLU A 153 10.80 8.77 -11.44
N ARG A 154 11.77 8.45 -10.60
CA ARG A 154 11.74 7.18 -9.86
C ARG A 154 10.50 7.08 -8.99
N PHE A 155 10.23 8.13 -8.23
CA PHE A 155 9.09 8.18 -7.31
C PHE A 155 7.76 8.29 -8.06
N ARG A 156 7.69 9.17 -9.05
CA ARG A 156 6.44 9.52 -9.73
C ARG A 156 6.06 8.61 -10.89
N GLU A 157 7.03 7.95 -11.52
CA GLU A 157 6.81 7.18 -12.75
C GLU A 157 7.33 5.75 -12.70
N GLU A 158 8.61 5.55 -12.38
CA GLU A 158 9.24 4.22 -12.45
C GLU A 158 8.68 3.23 -11.44
N LEU A 159 8.65 3.61 -10.16
CA LEU A 159 8.12 2.75 -9.11
C LEU A 159 6.62 2.49 -9.28
N PRO A 160 5.78 3.49 -9.60
CA PRO A 160 4.38 3.22 -9.90
C PRO A 160 4.17 2.24 -11.04
N ALA A 161 4.91 2.38 -12.14
CA ALA A 161 4.79 1.47 -13.29
C ALA A 161 5.18 0.03 -12.91
N LYS A 162 6.27 -0.12 -12.16
CA LYS A 162 6.73 -1.42 -11.67
C LYS A 162 5.68 -2.08 -10.77
N LEU A 163 5.15 -1.31 -9.82
CA LEU A 163 4.11 -1.81 -8.89
C LEU A 163 2.84 -2.21 -9.62
N LYS A 164 2.39 -1.42 -10.58
CA LYS A 164 1.19 -1.74 -11.37
C LYS A 164 1.38 -3.04 -12.15
N SER A 165 2.57 -3.24 -12.72
CA SER A 165 2.92 -4.47 -13.43
C SER A 165 2.87 -5.68 -12.49
N VAL A 166 3.44 -5.56 -11.30
CA VAL A 166 3.45 -6.63 -10.30
C VAL A 166 2.02 -6.94 -9.82
N ALA A 167 1.23 -5.91 -9.52
CA ALA A 167 -0.16 -6.09 -9.10
C ALA A 167 -0.97 -6.81 -10.18
N ASN A 168 -0.75 -6.46 -11.45
CA ASN A 168 -1.41 -7.12 -12.58
C ASN A 168 -1.05 -8.61 -12.66
N VAL A 169 0.22 -8.96 -12.45
CA VAL A 169 0.66 -10.37 -12.40
C VAL A 169 -0.05 -11.12 -11.28
N ILE A 170 -0.13 -10.54 -10.09
CA ILE A 170 -0.83 -11.15 -8.95
C ILE A 170 -2.31 -11.38 -9.29
N GLU A 171 -2.98 -10.37 -9.82
CA GLU A 171 -4.40 -10.43 -10.17
C GLU A 171 -4.68 -11.49 -11.23
N LEU A 172 -3.85 -11.56 -12.27
CA LEU A 172 -3.99 -12.55 -13.33
C LEU A 172 -3.78 -13.98 -12.83
N ASN A 173 -2.77 -14.19 -11.99
CA ASN A 173 -2.49 -15.53 -11.44
C ASN A 173 -3.59 -16.01 -10.50
N THR A 174 -4.20 -15.13 -9.73
CA THR A 174 -5.28 -15.50 -8.83
C THR A 174 -6.59 -15.76 -9.57
N THR A 175 -6.79 -15.12 -10.72
CA THR A 175 -7.99 -15.32 -11.55
C THR A 175 -8.01 -16.70 -12.20
N TYR A 176 -6.84 -17.23 -12.60
CA TYR A 176 -6.73 -18.46 -13.38
C TYR A 176 -6.16 -19.65 -12.59
N THR A 177 -6.01 -19.51 -11.31
CA THR A 177 -5.62 -20.62 -10.41
C THR A 177 -6.77 -21.06 -9.47
#